data_b9e31671a6c172976c8f57f68410a356
#
_entry.id   b9e31671a6c172976c8f57f68410a356
#
_cell.length_a   1.000
_cell.length_b   1.000
_cell.length_c   1.000
_cell.angle_alpha   90.00
_cell.angle_beta   90.00
_cell.angle_gamma   90.00
#
_symmetry.space_group_name_H-M   'P 1'
#
loop_
_entity.id
_entity.type
_entity.pdbx_description
1 polymer ?
#
loop_
_entity_poly.entity_id
_entity_poly.type
_entity_poly.pdbx_seq_one_letter_code
_entity_poly.pdbx_strand_id
1 'polypeptide(L)'
;TIPSSGQQVPAIGIGTVKFRGDPGSAETQIFRETLDIFHRAGGRVVDTSPNYGNSEDVLGYLMKDLGIRDKLFIATKVDREDKDDGVERMDSSMQRLGGDHIDLMQVHNLRGTDIQLNTMQAWKAEGRIRHVGITTHTSRQYEEFEASMRKHKLDFSQDNYSLADRGANERILPLARDNGVAVLVNRPVGKGRLFQAVGDSPLPDWAADIDAH
;
A
#
# COMPACT_ATOMS: atom_id res chain seq x y z
N THR A 1 -11.37 -6.36 7.35
CA THR A 1 -11.44 -7.68 6.70
C THR A 1 -11.23 -7.53 5.21
N ILE A 2 -10.42 -8.39 4.60
CA ILE A 2 -10.25 -8.51 3.14
C ILE A 2 -11.39 -9.39 2.62
N PRO A 3 -12.32 -8.87 1.78
CA PRO A 3 -13.53 -9.62 1.41
C PRO A 3 -13.24 -10.94 0.69
N SER A 4 -12.22 -10.96 -0.19
CA SER A 4 -11.90 -12.13 -1.02
C SER A 4 -11.32 -13.32 -0.24
N SER A 5 -10.71 -13.09 0.93
CA SER A 5 -10.04 -14.13 1.73
C SER A 5 -10.58 -14.27 3.16
N GLY A 6 -11.35 -13.29 3.66
CA GLY A 6 -11.75 -13.23 5.06
C GLY A 6 -10.62 -12.83 6.03
N GLN A 7 -9.39 -12.61 5.55
CA GLN A 7 -8.26 -12.24 6.38
C GLN A 7 -8.51 -10.91 7.09
N GLN A 8 -8.21 -10.88 8.39
CA GLN A 8 -8.25 -9.64 9.18
C GLN A 8 -6.91 -8.93 9.10
N VAL A 9 -6.92 -7.65 8.77
CA VAL A 9 -5.76 -6.76 8.82
C VAL A 9 -6.13 -5.49 9.58
N PRO A 10 -5.17 -4.86 10.30
CA PRO A 10 -5.41 -3.56 10.93
C PRO A 10 -5.82 -2.51 9.89
N ALA A 11 -6.68 -1.57 10.30
CA ALA A 11 -7.18 -0.51 9.41
C ALA A 11 -6.10 0.54 9.09
N ILE A 12 -5.09 0.68 9.95
CA ILE A 12 -4.01 1.66 9.78
C ILE A 12 -2.78 0.94 9.22
N GLY A 13 -2.25 1.48 8.11
CA GLY A 13 -1.02 1.05 7.48
C GLY A 13 0.01 2.17 7.42
N ILE A 14 1.26 1.81 7.13
CA ILE A 14 2.36 2.76 6.93
C ILE A 14 2.85 2.71 5.48
N GLY A 15 3.01 3.89 4.86
CA GLY A 15 3.63 4.03 3.54
C GLY A 15 5.12 4.40 3.67
N THR A 16 5.96 3.80 2.84
CA THR A 16 7.43 3.85 2.98
C THR A 16 8.14 4.74 1.95
N VAL A 17 7.43 5.60 1.24
CA VAL A 17 8.03 6.48 0.20
C VAL A 17 9.23 7.30 0.69
N LYS A 18 9.35 7.52 1.99
CA LYS A 18 10.46 8.25 2.64
C LYS A 18 11.55 7.34 3.20
N PHE A 19 11.37 6.03 3.24
CA PHE A 19 12.37 5.07 3.75
C PHE A 19 13.51 4.95 2.75
N ARG A 20 14.50 5.82 2.86
CA ARG A 20 15.63 5.91 1.93
C ARG A 20 16.92 6.11 2.72
N GLY A 21 18.05 5.80 2.10
CA GLY A 21 19.39 5.91 2.69
C GLY A 21 20.10 4.56 2.67
N ASP A 22 21.31 4.51 3.21
CA ASP A 22 22.06 3.24 3.31
C ASP A 22 21.43 2.35 4.39
N PRO A 23 21.00 1.12 4.05
CA PRO A 23 20.43 0.20 5.02
C PRO A 23 21.35 -0.02 6.23
N GLY A 24 20.85 0.22 7.44
CA GLY A 24 21.60 0.09 8.69
C GLY A 24 22.44 1.31 9.07
N SER A 25 22.47 2.37 8.25
CA SER A 25 23.16 3.61 8.59
C SER A 25 22.40 4.42 9.65
N ALA A 26 23.05 5.45 10.20
CA ALA A 26 22.42 6.39 11.13
C ALA A 26 21.22 7.13 10.49
N GLU A 27 21.25 7.34 9.17
CA GLU A 27 20.14 7.99 8.44
C GLU A 27 18.87 7.14 8.46
N THR A 28 18.98 5.82 8.51
CA THR A 28 17.83 4.91 8.50
C THR A 28 17.34 4.55 9.91
N GLN A 29 18.00 5.02 10.97
CA GLN A 29 17.61 4.72 12.35
C GLN A 29 16.21 5.23 12.69
N ILE A 30 15.84 6.42 12.20
CA ILE A 30 14.47 6.97 12.38
C ILE A 30 13.39 6.07 11.78
N PHE A 31 13.68 5.42 10.65
CA PHE A 31 12.73 4.49 10.01
C PHE A 31 12.64 3.18 10.78
N ARG A 32 13.77 2.72 11.34
CA ARG A 32 13.80 1.57 12.24
C ARG A 32 12.90 1.77 13.46
N GLU A 33 13.07 2.88 14.14
CA GLU A 33 12.27 3.26 15.31
C GLU A 33 10.78 3.40 14.93
N THR A 34 10.50 4.06 13.80
CA THR A 34 9.13 4.19 13.29
C THR A 34 8.48 2.84 13.03
N LEU A 35 9.19 1.92 12.37
CA LEU A 35 8.67 0.59 12.05
C LEU A 35 8.48 -0.27 13.32
N ASP A 36 9.39 -0.18 14.28
CA ASP A 36 9.29 -0.87 15.56
C ASP A 36 8.10 -0.38 16.40
N ILE A 37 7.94 0.94 16.53
CA ILE A 37 6.79 1.55 17.23
C ILE A 37 5.48 1.15 16.54
N PHE A 38 5.42 1.27 15.20
CA PHE A 38 4.26 0.87 14.42
C PHE A 38 3.88 -0.59 14.67
N HIS A 39 4.87 -1.50 14.61
CA HIS A 39 4.65 -2.92 14.86
C HIS A 39 4.18 -3.21 16.29
N ARG A 40 4.82 -2.61 17.32
CA ARG A 40 4.44 -2.77 18.73
C ARG A 40 3.06 -2.22 19.05
N ALA A 41 2.65 -1.15 18.34
CA ALA A 41 1.29 -0.59 18.44
C ALA A 41 0.22 -1.43 17.74
N GLY A 42 0.56 -2.59 17.18
CA GLY A 42 -0.38 -3.49 16.49
C GLY A 42 -0.49 -3.26 14.97
N GLY A 43 0.27 -2.31 14.42
CA GLY A 43 0.34 -2.08 12.98
C GLY A 43 0.92 -3.29 12.25
N ARG A 44 0.39 -3.59 11.05
CA ARG A 44 0.82 -4.73 10.22
C ARG A 44 0.97 -4.39 8.75
N VAL A 45 0.14 -3.51 8.21
CA VAL A 45 0.11 -3.20 6.78
C VAL A 45 1.22 -2.22 6.42
N VAL A 46 2.13 -2.62 5.55
CA VAL A 46 3.25 -1.80 5.07
C VAL A 46 3.17 -1.71 3.56
N ASP A 47 3.01 -0.49 3.03
CA ASP A 47 2.93 -0.21 1.60
C ASP A 47 4.23 0.41 1.09
N THR A 48 4.80 -0.22 0.07
CA THR A 48 6.02 0.23 -0.60
C THR A 48 5.89 0.18 -2.12
N SER A 49 6.95 0.47 -2.84
CA SER A 49 7.05 0.33 -4.30
C SER A 49 8.51 0.35 -4.73
N PRO A 50 8.89 -0.41 -5.78
CA PRO A 50 10.21 -0.31 -6.38
C PRO A 50 10.53 1.07 -6.98
N ASN A 51 9.52 1.95 -7.13
CA ASN A 51 9.70 3.33 -7.59
C ASN A 51 10.02 4.33 -6.46
N TYR A 52 10.12 3.86 -5.23
CA TYR A 52 10.41 4.73 -4.08
C TYR A 52 11.91 4.82 -3.76
N GLY A 53 12.76 4.89 -4.80
CA GLY A 53 14.21 4.83 -4.65
C GLY A 53 14.65 3.46 -4.14
N ASN A 54 15.42 3.41 -3.05
CA ASN A 54 15.82 2.17 -2.42
C ASN A 54 14.99 1.79 -1.18
N SER A 55 13.72 2.24 -1.15
CA SER A 55 12.81 1.99 -0.03
C SER A 55 12.60 0.50 0.27
N GLU A 56 12.56 -0.36 -0.75
CA GLU A 56 12.43 -1.80 -0.56
C GLU A 56 13.67 -2.43 0.06
N ASP A 57 14.87 -1.95 -0.28
CA ASP A 57 16.15 -2.41 0.33
C ASP A 57 16.21 -2.02 1.81
N VAL A 58 15.92 -0.75 2.11
CA VAL A 58 15.87 -0.26 3.50
C VAL A 58 14.82 -1.02 4.30
N LEU A 59 13.61 -1.18 3.76
CA LEU A 59 12.53 -1.89 4.45
C LEU A 59 12.90 -3.36 4.71
N GLY A 60 13.44 -4.06 3.70
CA GLY A 60 13.88 -5.45 3.85
C GLY A 60 14.94 -5.62 4.92
N TYR A 61 15.96 -4.74 4.92
CA TYR A 61 16.97 -4.71 5.97
C TYR A 61 16.34 -4.50 7.37
N LEU A 62 15.48 -3.49 7.53
CA LEU A 62 14.84 -3.17 8.81
C LEU A 62 13.94 -4.28 9.32
N MET A 63 13.16 -4.90 8.44
CA MET A 63 12.30 -6.03 8.81
C MET A 63 13.10 -7.24 9.28
N LYS A 64 14.25 -7.51 8.65
CA LYS A 64 15.18 -8.58 9.04
C LYS A 64 15.83 -8.27 10.38
N ASP A 65 16.33 -7.05 10.57
CA ASP A 65 16.97 -6.60 11.81
C ASP A 65 16.04 -6.67 13.01
N LEU A 66 14.77 -6.28 12.83
CA LEU A 66 13.72 -6.35 13.86
C LEU A 66 13.10 -7.74 14.04
N GLY A 67 13.34 -8.68 13.13
CA GLY A 67 12.75 -10.03 13.17
C GLY A 67 11.21 -10.02 13.01
N ILE A 68 10.68 -9.12 12.17
CA ILE A 68 9.23 -8.90 12.05
C ILE A 68 8.66 -9.15 10.64
N ARG A 69 9.48 -9.57 9.65
CA ARG A 69 9.03 -9.74 8.26
C ARG A 69 7.74 -10.57 8.16
N ASP A 70 7.69 -11.72 8.80
CA ASP A 70 6.56 -12.66 8.74
C ASP A 70 5.35 -12.22 9.58
N LYS A 71 5.50 -11.15 10.34
CA LYS A 71 4.43 -10.56 11.16
C LYS A 71 3.74 -9.39 10.45
N LEU A 72 4.24 -8.99 9.28
CA LEU A 72 3.73 -7.86 8.51
C LEU A 72 2.98 -8.31 7.27
N PHE A 73 2.00 -7.53 6.87
CA PHE A 73 1.32 -7.61 5.59
C PHE A 73 2.01 -6.65 4.62
N ILE A 74 2.77 -7.18 3.67
CA ILE A 74 3.60 -6.39 2.75
C ILE A 74 2.88 -6.19 1.44
N ALA A 75 2.66 -4.91 1.09
CA ALA A 75 2.12 -4.47 -0.18
C ALA A 75 3.22 -3.79 -1.01
N THR A 76 3.43 -4.24 -2.24
CA THR A 76 4.30 -3.57 -3.22
C THR A 76 3.66 -3.55 -4.61
N LYS A 77 4.42 -3.10 -5.64
CA LYS A 77 3.83 -2.74 -6.92
C LYS A 77 4.72 -3.14 -8.09
N VAL A 78 4.08 -3.27 -9.27
CA VAL A 78 4.74 -3.44 -10.58
C VAL A 78 4.21 -2.41 -11.57
N ASP A 79 5.07 -1.89 -12.46
CA ASP A 79 4.76 -0.80 -13.39
C ASP A 79 5.42 -1.03 -14.77
N ARG A 80 5.31 -2.23 -15.31
CA ARG A 80 5.91 -2.60 -16.59
C ARG A 80 4.84 -2.89 -17.64
N GLU A 81 5.12 -2.51 -18.88
CA GLU A 81 4.22 -2.77 -20.01
C GLU A 81 4.50 -4.13 -20.65
N ASP A 82 5.73 -4.62 -20.49
CA ASP A 82 6.15 -5.94 -20.94
C ASP A 82 6.05 -6.97 -19.81
N LYS A 83 5.79 -8.24 -20.18
CA LYS A 83 5.63 -9.33 -19.23
C LYS A 83 6.94 -9.70 -18.53
N ASP A 84 8.02 -9.85 -19.31
CA ASP A 84 9.29 -10.33 -18.78
C ASP A 84 9.94 -9.26 -17.90
N ASP A 85 9.88 -8.00 -18.30
CA ASP A 85 10.27 -6.85 -17.48
C ASP A 85 9.44 -6.79 -16.16
N GLY A 86 8.15 -7.13 -16.25
CA GLY A 86 7.26 -7.20 -15.09
C GLY A 86 7.66 -8.31 -14.12
N VAL A 87 7.94 -9.48 -14.64
CA VAL A 87 8.43 -10.63 -13.86
C VAL A 87 9.74 -10.28 -13.16
N GLU A 88 10.74 -9.76 -13.90
CA GLU A 88 12.02 -9.34 -13.32
C GLU A 88 11.84 -8.29 -12.22
N ARG A 89 10.95 -7.33 -12.44
CA ARG A 89 10.63 -6.27 -11.46
C ARG A 89 10.04 -6.84 -10.18
N MET A 90 9.08 -7.76 -10.28
CA MET A 90 8.43 -8.39 -9.14
C MET A 90 9.39 -9.33 -8.41
N ASP A 91 10.19 -10.13 -9.11
CA ASP A 91 11.22 -11.00 -8.52
C ASP A 91 12.25 -10.17 -7.73
N SER A 92 12.72 -9.07 -8.31
CA SER A 92 13.62 -8.14 -7.65
C SER A 92 13.01 -7.53 -6.37
N SER A 93 11.71 -7.19 -6.38
CA SER A 93 11.00 -6.71 -5.19
C SER A 93 10.91 -7.79 -4.11
N MET A 94 10.59 -9.03 -4.48
CA MET A 94 10.56 -10.16 -3.53
C MET A 94 11.93 -10.39 -2.88
N GLN A 95 13.01 -10.33 -3.63
CA GLN A 95 14.38 -10.49 -3.11
C GLN A 95 14.72 -9.39 -2.10
N ARG A 96 14.42 -8.11 -2.42
CA ARG A 96 14.69 -6.98 -1.52
C ARG A 96 13.88 -7.03 -0.24
N LEU A 97 12.59 -7.36 -0.35
CA LEU A 97 11.66 -7.39 0.79
C LEU A 97 11.80 -8.64 1.65
N GLY A 98 12.41 -9.70 1.12
CA GLY A 98 12.57 -10.98 1.81
C GLY A 98 11.26 -11.73 2.04
N GLY A 99 11.36 -12.92 2.63
CA GLY A 99 10.23 -13.81 2.90
C GLY A 99 9.83 -14.66 1.70
N ASP A 100 8.92 -15.62 1.93
CA ASP A 100 8.53 -16.63 0.95
C ASP A 100 7.45 -16.12 -0.03
N HIS A 101 6.79 -15.02 0.30
CA HIS A 101 5.70 -14.44 -0.49
C HIS A 101 5.56 -12.94 -0.25
N ILE A 102 4.82 -12.28 -1.14
CA ILE A 102 4.28 -10.92 -0.97
C ILE A 102 2.78 -11.02 -0.67
N ASP A 103 2.30 -10.29 0.33
CA ASP A 103 0.90 -10.33 0.70
C ASP A 103 0.00 -9.66 -0.34
N LEU A 104 0.43 -8.52 -0.88
CA LEU A 104 -0.30 -7.79 -1.92
C LEU A 104 0.65 -7.25 -2.99
N MET A 105 0.48 -7.73 -4.21
CA MET A 105 1.12 -7.17 -5.40
C MET A 105 0.10 -6.34 -6.19
N GLN A 106 0.48 -5.15 -6.61
CA GLN A 106 -0.44 -4.22 -7.29
C GLN A 106 0.16 -3.66 -8.58
N VAL A 107 -0.68 -3.47 -9.60
CA VAL A 107 -0.28 -2.69 -10.78
C VAL A 107 -0.21 -1.21 -10.41
N HIS A 108 0.96 -0.60 -10.61
CA HIS A 108 1.22 0.78 -10.23
C HIS A 108 0.73 1.76 -11.28
N ASN A 109 -0.27 2.60 -10.91
CA ASN A 109 -0.82 3.63 -11.78
C ASN A 109 -1.33 3.10 -13.14
N LEU A 110 -1.92 1.92 -13.14
CA LEU A 110 -2.50 1.22 -14.29
C LEU A 110 -1.52 0.91 -15.43
N ARG A 111 -0.22 0.98 -15.19
CA ARG A 111 0.77 0.72 -16.23
C ARG A 111 0.91 -0.78 -16.52
N GLY A 112 0.52 -1.20 -17.74
CA GLY A 112 0.56 -2.60 -18.17
C GLY A 112 -0.49 -3.48 -17.48
N THR A 113 -1.65 -2.94 -17.13
CA THR A 113 -2.66 -3.56 -16.27
C THR A 113 -3.01 -4.98 -16.68
N ASP A 114 -3.42 -5.22 -17.91
CA ASP A 114 -3.86 -6.56 -18.36
C ASP A 114 -2.73 -7.59 -18.29
N ILE A 115 -1.54 -7.21 -18.75
CA ILE A 115 -0.37 -8.10 -18.79
C ILE A 115 0.07 -8.47 -17.38
N GLN A 116 0.20 -7.47 -16.52
CA GLN A 116 0.70 -7.68 -15.16
C GLN A 116 -0.32 -8.43 -14.30
N LEU A 117 -1.61 -8.12 -14.41
CA LEU A 117 -2.65 -8.84 -13.68
C LEU A 117 -2.69 -10.32 -14.05
N ASN A 118 -2.53 -10.68 -15.34
CA ASN A 118 -2.45 -12.07 -15.76
C ASN A 118 -1.26 -12.80 -15.13
N THR A 119 -0.09 -12.16 -15.10
CA THR A 119 1.11 -12.70 -14.44
C THR A 119 0.90 -12.85 -12.94
N MET A 120 0.34 -11.82 -12.30
CA MET A 120 0.08 -11.84 -10.85
C MET A 120 -0.96 -12.89 -10.45
N GLN A 121 -1.98 -13.17 -11.29
CA GLN A 121 -2.93 -14.25 -11.02
C GLN A 121 -2.26 -15.63 -11.08
N ALA A 122 -1.33 -15.85 -12.00
CA ALA A 122 -0.53 -17.07 -12.04
C ALA A 122 0.34 -17.19 -10.76
N TRP A 123 1.02 -16.14 -10.36
CA TRP A 123 1.82 -16.12 -9.14
C TRP A 123 0.98 -16.30 -7.86
N LYS A 124 -0.25 -15.83 -7.87
CA LYS A 124 -1.20 -16.09 -6.77
C LYS A 124 -1.56 -17.57 -6.69
N ALA A 125 -1.80 -18.22 -7.82
CA ALA A 125 -2.05 -19.65 -7.87
C ALA A 125 -0.85 -20.49 -7.40
N GLU A 126 0.37 -20.01 -7.63
CA GLU A 126 1.63 -20.61 -7.18
C GLU A 126 1.95 -20.30 -5.69
N GLY A 127 1.18 -19.43 -5.03
CA GLY A 127 1.41 -19.02 -3.65
C GLY A 127 2.54 -18.00 -3.46
N ARG A 128 3.12 -17.45 -4.54
CA ARG A 128 4.17 -16.41 -4.49
C ARG A 128 3.62 -15.05 -4.04
N ILE A 129 2.35 -14.77 -4.35
CA ILE A 129 1.61 -13.62 -3.83
C ILE A 129 0.25 -14.07 -3.30
N ARG A 130 -0.27 -13.37 -2.29
CA ARG A 130 -1.57 -13.74 -1.68
C ARG A 130 -2.74 -12.98 -2.29
N HIS A 131 -2.54 -11.70 -2.59
CA HIS A 131 -3.58 -10.82 -3.10
C HIS A 131 -3.07 -10.01 -4.29
N VAL A 132 -3.98 -9.68 -5.20
CA VAL A 132 -3.70 -8.85 -6.37
C VAL A 132 -4.54 -7.58 -6.34
N GLY A 133 -3.98 -6.47 -6.85
CA GLY A 133 -4.67 -5.19 -6.87
C GLY A 133 -4.18 -4.26 -7.97
N ILE A 134 -4.83 -3.10 -8.05
CA ILE A 134 -4.45 -2.00 -8.93
C ILE A 134 -4.37 -0.70 -8.13
N THR A 135 -3.54 0.25 -8.60
CA THR A 135 -3.41 1.54 -7.92
C THR A 135 -3.55 2.71 -8.88
N THR A 136 -4.07 3.82 -8.35
CA THR A 136 -3.95 5.15 -8.94
C THR A 136 -3.72 6.19 -7.86
N HIS A 137 -3.20 7.36 -8.24
CA HIS A 137 -3.08 8.52 -7.35
C HIS A 137 -3.70 9.78 -7.97
N THR A 138 -4.50 9.62 -9.03
CA THR A 138 -5.13 10.73 -9.75
C THR A 138 -6.50 10.36 -10.27
N SER A 139 -7.47 11.26 -10.07
CA SER A 139 -8.84 11.12 -10.57
C SER A 139 -8.93 11.09 -12.10
N ARG A 140 -7.89 11.54 -12.80
CA ARG A 140 -7.83 11.47 -14.28
C ARG A 140 -7.86 10.03 -14.81
N GLN A 141 -7.47 9.05 -14.00
CA GLN A 141 -7.46 7.64 -14.36
C GLN A 141 -8.72 6.89 -13.89
N TYR A 142 -9.71 7.54 -13.28
CA TYR A 142 -10.86 6.85 -12.71
C TYR A 142 -11.69 6.06 -13.72
N GLU A 143 -11.82 6.55 -14.95
CA GLU A 143 -12.55 5.82 -16.00
C GLU A 143 -11.85 4.49 -16.34
N GLU A 144 -10.53 4.52 -16.56
CA GLU A 144 -9.72 3.33 -16.81
C GLU A 144 -9.63 2.42 -15.58
N PHE A 145 -9.56 3.01 -14.39
CA PHE A 145 -9.53 2.30 -13.11
C PHE A 145 -10.80 1.50 -12.89
N GLU A 146 -11.97 2.10 -13.10
CA GLU A 146 -13.28 1.42 -13.04
C GLU A 146 -13.41 0.32 -14.09
N ALA A 147 -12.99 0.61 -15.34
CA ALA A 147 -13.01 -0.39 -16.40
C ALA A 147 -12.16 -1.62 -16.01
N SER A 148 -10.99 -1.39 -15.43
CA SER A 148 -10.11 -2.45 -14.92
C SER A 148 -10.75 -3.22 -13.75
N MET A 149 -11.39 -2.53 -12.80
CA MET A 149 -12.11 -3.16 -11.69
C MET A 149 -13.29 -4.02 -12.14
N ARG A 150 -13.95 -3.66 -13.24
CA ARG A 150 -15.05 -4.45 -13.82
C ARG A 150 -14.57 -5.64 -14.63
N LYS A 151 -13.42 -5.51 -15.27
CA LYS A 151 -12.84 -6.52 -16.16
C LYS A 151 -12.11 -7.63 -15.40
N HIS A 152 -11.43 -7.29 -14.31
CA HIS A 152 -10.53 -8.20 -13.59
C HIS A 152 -11.04 -8.56 -12.20
N LYS A 153 -10.78 -9.79 -11.78
CA LYS A 153 -11.00 -10.19 -10.40
C LYS A 153 -9.85 -9.68 -9.53
N LEU A 154 -10.14 -8.67 -8.74
CA LEU A 154 -9.20 -8.00 -7.85
C LEU A 154 -9.51 -8.32 -6.38
N ASP A 155 -8.47 -8.32 -5.55
CA ASP A 155 -8.60 -8.38 -4.09
C ASP A 155 -8.55 -6.97 -3.48
N PHE A 156 -7.76 -6.07 -4.11
CA PHE A 156 -7.55 -4.71 -3.63
C PHE A 156 -7.63 -3.67 -4.74
N SER A 157 -8.09 -2.49 -4.38
CA SER A 157 -7.88 -1.24 -5.09
C SER A 157 -7.19 -0.24 -4.17
N GLN A 158 -6.31 0.61 -4.72
CA GLN A 158 -5.60 1.63 -3.96
C GLN A 158 -5.71 2.98 -4.67
N ASP A 159 -6.35 3.96 -4.03
CA ASP A 159 -6.57 5.29 -4.58
C ASP A 159 -6.58 6.38 -3.50
N ASN A 160 -6.65 7.65 -3.92
CA ASN A 160 -6.69 8.75 -2.98
C ASN A 160 -8.07 8.87 -2.33
N TYR A 161 -8.07 9.04 -1.01
CA TYR A 161 -9.24 9.46 -0.27
C TYR A 161 -8.84 10.18 1.01
N SER A 162 -9.44 11.35 1.25
CA SER A 162 -9.18 12.14 2.45
C SER A 162 -10.33 13.11 2.73
N LEU A 163 -10.28 13.86 3.80
CA LEU A 163 -11.24 14.93 4.08
C LEU A 163 -11.30 15.97 2.95
N ALA A 164 -10.15 16.26 2.32
CA ALA A 164 -10.02 17.27 1.26
C ALA A 164 -10.09 16.68 -0.17
N ASP A 165 -10.00 15.36 -0.33
CA ASP A 165 -10.04 14.66 -1.62
C ASP A 165 -11.03 13.51 -1.52
N ARG A 166 -12.26 13.75 -1.97
CA ARG A 166 -13.38 12.82 -1.84
C ARG A 166 -13.89 12.25 -3.18
N GLY A 167 -13.14 12.48 -4.26
CA GLY A 167 -13.57 12.07 -5.61
C GLY A 167 -13.84 10.57 -5.75
N ALA A 168 -13.14 9.72 -5.00
CA ALA A 168 -13.39 8.27 -5.00
C ALA A 168 -14.76 7.88 -4.43
N ASN A 169 -15.37 8.74 -3.60
CA ASN A 169 -16.62 8.44 -2.89
C ASN A 169 -17.81 8.18 -3.82
N GLU A 170 -17.84 8.82 -4.97
CA GLU A 170 -18.94 8.73 -5.92
C GLU A 170 -18.82 7.56 -6.88
N ARG A 171 -17.60 7.09 -7.13
CA ARG A 171 -17.31 6.14 -8.21
C ARG A 171 -16.60 4.88 -7.72
N ILE A 172 -15.40 5.04 -7.16
CA ILE A 172 -14.49 3.92 -6.86
C ILE A 172 -14.94 3.13 -5.63
N LEU A 173 -15.26 3.83 -4.53
CA LEU A 173 -15.63 3.15 -3.27
C LEU A 173 -16.93 2.33 -3.39
N PRO A 174 -18.01 2.82 -4.04
CA PRO A 174 -19.19 2.00 -4.30
C PRO A 174 -18.88 0.76 -5.14
N LEU A 175 -18.11 0.92 -6.22
CA LEU A 175 -17.73 -0.19 -7.08
C LEU A 175 -16.87 -1.23 -6.36
N ALA A 176 -15.93 -0.78 -5.52
CA ALA A 176 -15.11 -1.68 -4.70
C ALA A 176 -15.98 -2.50 -3.74
N ARG A 177 -16.91 -1.85 -3.04
CA ARG A 177 -17.88 -2.52 -2.16
C ARG A 177 -18.70 -3.57 -2.91
N ASP A 178 -19.27 -3.19 -4.05
CA ASP A 178 -20.19 -4.04 -4.81
C ASP A 178 -19.47 -5.26 -5.43
N ASN A 179 -18.16 -5.12 -5.71
CA ASN A 179 -17.32 -6.20 -6.21
C ASN A 179 -16.58 -6.98 -5.10
N GLY A 180 -16.76 -6.63 -3.82
CA GLY A 180 -16.04 -7.28 -2.72
C GLY A 180 -14.52 -7.04 -2.76
N VAL A 181 -14.09 -5.86 -3.20
CA VAL A 181 -12.69 -5.44 -3.29
C VAL A 181 -12.32 -4.62 -2.06
N ALA A 182 -11.23 -4.95 -1.39
CA ALA A 182 -10.70 -4.16 -0.28
C ALA A 182 -10.06 -2.86 -0.80
N VAL A 183 -10.16 -1.78 -0.03
CA VAL A 183 -9.58 -0.48 -0.41
C VAL A 183 -8.41 -0.13 0.49
N LEU A 184 -7.25 0.18 -0.12
CA LEU A 184 -6.14 0.87 0.52
C LEU A 184 -6.22 2.36 0.17
N VAL A 185 -6.27 3.21 1.20
CA VAL A 185 -6.38 4.65 0.99
C VAL A 185 -5.00 5.29 0.89
N ASN A 186 -4.75 5.95 -0.25
CA ASN A 186 -3.60 6.81 -0.44
C ASN A 186 -3.84 8.18 0.17
N ARG A 187 -2.79 8.77 0.76
CA ARG A 187 -2.75 10.18 1.18
C ARG A 187 -3.90 10.59 2.12
N PRO A 188 -4.25 9.80 3.14
CA PRO A 188 -5.42 10.07 4.00
C PRO A 188 -5.36 11.45 4.67
N VAL A 189 -4.16 12.00 4.87
CA VAL A 189 -3.91 13.34 5.42
C VAL A 189 -3.38 14.34 4.36
N GLY A 190 -3.62 14.08 3.07
CA GLY A 190 -3.27 14.99 1.97
C GLY A 190 -1.77 15.30 1.86
N LYS A 191 -0.87 14.34 2.15
CA LYS A 191 0.60 14.56 2.25
C LYS A 191 0.99 15.58 3.34
N GLY A 192 0.28 15.60 4.44
CA GLY A 192 0.51 16.53 5.56
C GLY A 192 -0.20 17.87 5.41
N ARG A 193 -0.85 18.18 4.29
CA ARG A 193 -1.58 19.45 4.08
C ARG A 193 -2.71 19.64 5.09
N LEU A 194 -3.32 18.56 5.56
CA LEU A 194 -4.34 18.64 6.61
C LEU A 194 -3.75 19.25 7.88
N PHE A 195 -2.59 18.76 8.33
CA PHE A 195 -1.92 19.29 9.53
C PHE A 195 -1.46 20.73 9.34
N GLN A 196 -0.96 21.07 8.13
CA GLN A 196 -0.59 22.46 7.81
C GLN A 196 -1.80 23.41 7.83
N ALA A 197 -2.96 22.94 7.38
CA ALA A 197 -4.19 23.74 7.37
C ALA A 197 -4.77 23.96 8.77
N VAL A 198 -4.63 22.98 9.66
CA VAL A 198 -5.07 23.09 11.06
C VAL A 198 -4.09 23.93 11.87
N GLY A 199 -2.77 23.77 11.62
CA GLY A 199 -1.72 24.49 12.34
C GLY A 199 -1.83 24.29 13.85
N ASP A 200 -1.57 25.37 14.58
CA ASP A 200 -1.68 25.44 16.04
C ASP A 200 -3.08 25.87 16.53
N SER A 201 -4.10 25.71 15.68
CA SER A 201 -5.47 26.05 16.06
C SER A 201 -5.90 25.20 17.26
N PRO A 202 -6.50 25.81 18.31
CA PRO A 202 -7.00 25.03 19.44
C PRO A 202 -8.08 24.06 18.98
N LEU A 203 -8.15 22.91 19.65
CA LEU A 203 -9.24 21.97 19.43
C LEU A 203 -10.57 22.63 19.78
N PRO A 204 -11.63 22.44 18.99
CA PRO A 204 -12.95 22.92 19.35
C PRO A 204 -13.46 22.20 20.61
N ASP A 205 -14.33 22.85 21.38
CA ASP A 205 -14.83 22.36 22.67
C ASP A 205 -15.38 20.92 22.61
N TRP A 206 -16.04 20.56 21.49
CA TRP A 206 -16.58 19.21 21.29
C TRP A 206 -15.50 18.11 21.13
N ALA A 207 -14.26 18.49 20.88
CA ALA A 207 -13.16 17.54 20.74
C ALA A 207 -12.48 17.19 22.08
N ALA A 208 -12.84 17.86 23.16
CA ALA A 208 -12.24 17.64 24.50
C ALA A 208 -12.38 16.19 24.95
N ASP A 209 -13.51 15.54 24.67
CA ASP A 209 -13.76 14.14 25.04
C ASP A 209 -12.90 13.16 24.20
N ILE A 210 -12.42 13.58 23.02
CA ILE A 210 -11.59 12.74 22.12
C ILE A 210 -10.12 12.85 22.57
N ASP A 211 -9.68 14.02 22.98
CA ASP A 211 -8.29 14.29 23.36
C ASP A 211 -7.93 13.74 24.76
N ALA A 212 -8.91 13.31 25.54
CA ALA A 212 -8.72 12.74 26.87
C ALA A 212 -8.28 11.25 26.87
N HIS A 213 -8.10 10.66 25.70
CA HIS A 213 -7.73 9.25 25.46
C HIS A 213 -6.48 9.13 24.59
#